data_f3026ff07aacd32a7f6d48addbb31acb
#
_entry.id   f3026ff07aacd32a7f6d48addbb31acb
#
_cell.length_a   1.000
_cell.length_b   1.000
_cell.length_c   1.000
_cell.angle_alpha   90.00
_cell.angle_beta   90.00
_cell.angle_gamma   90.00
#
_symmetry.space_group_name_H-M   'P 1'
#
loop_
_entity.id
_entity.type
_entity.pdbx_description
1 polymer ?
#
loop_
_entity_poly.entity_id
_entity_poly.type
_entity_poly.pdbx_seq_one_letter_code
_entity_poly.pdbx_strand_id
1 'polypeptide(L)'
;MTAQSNLKFTLLLSSYSLLFLSSSAHAAGFALIENSASGMGKAYAGSAAVAEDASTAWFNPAGMNYLTDNLGGKSQLSNSLNLVVAQTNYKDKGSTPPSSLGSATINGKKNGKETITSPIPGLYFVHPLNNRLDFGLSINAPFGSETKYDEDWIGRYQATKTEMKTININPSLSWKANDKLSLAGGVSAQYIDVKLGKSYDTAAACRKVALQSGSTAILDYCNSTYPKAAQYKNDGQALVSGDDISFGFNLGLHYQPYPVTRLGISYRSKIKHNLTGKATYKNHAAFAPIIKELESKGIKTFTDREIEAAVDLPESISFSLAHKLNKRLELMGDVTWTGWSSFPELLITEKGTGTEVTRVPEKWKDVTRFSLGANYKYNDRLTLRTGVAFDEEPIRSARYRTPRIPGNDRTWLSVGAGYKMNKKMSLDVGYSHLFLDKTPIDNPGETGYRVKGLYDSKVDILSAQFNYTF
;
A
#
# COMPACT_ATOMS: atom_id res chain seq x y z
N MET A 1 -19.03 -17.67 36.48
CA MET A 1 -19.10 -17.73 34.99
C MET A 1 -18.42 -16.54 34.28
N THR A 2 -17.92 -15.52 34.96
CA THR A 2 -17.31 -14.28 34.39
C THR A 2 -15.82 -14.35 34.16
N ALA A 3 -15.07 -15.22 34.82
CA ALA A 3 -13.62 -15.29 34.69
C ALA A 3 -13.10 -16.05 33.44
N GLN A 4 -13.86 -16.99 32.91
CA GLN A 4 -13.47 -17.76 31.72
C GLN A 4 -13.69 -17.01 30.38
N SER A 5 -14.60 -16.03 30.32
CA SER A 5 -14.84 -15.23 29.14
C SER A 5 -13.72 -14.18 28.91
N ASN A 6 -13.20 -13.61 30.00
CA ASN A 6 -12.12 -12.61 29.94
C ASN A 6 -10.77 -13.20 29.51
N LEU A 7 -10.51 -14.46 29.85
CA LEU A 7 -9.25 -15.14 29.48
C LEU A 7 -9.21 -15.48 27.98
N LYS A 8 -10.36 -15.82 27.36
CA LYS A 8 -10.46 -16.11 25.93
C LYS A 8 -10.32 -14.86 25.05
N PHE A 9 -10.80 -13.72 25.54
CA PHE A 9 -10.66 -12.43 24.83
C PHE A 9 -9.22 -11.90 24.88
N THR A 10 -8.53 -12.07 26.02
CA THR A 10 -7.12 -11.69 26.19
C THR A 10 -6.17 -12.55 25.37
N LEU A 11 -6.45 -13.85 25.20
CA LEU A 11 -5.64 -14.77 24.35
C LEU A 11 -5.81 -14.50 22.85
N LEU A 12 -6.97 -14.00 22.40
CA LEU A 12 -7.16 -13.59 21.01
C LEU A 12 -6.43 -12.26 20.68
N LEU A 13 -6.38 -11.32 21.61
CA LEU A 13 -5.63 -10.07 21.44
C LEU A 13 -4.11 -10.27 21.52
N SER A 14 -3.62 -11.20 22.35
CA SER A 14 -2.18 -11.46 22.49
C SER A 14 -1.56 -12.19 21.29
N SER A 15 -2.35 -12.94 20.50
CA SER A 15 -1.87 -13.58 19.26
C SER A 15 -1.74 -12.61 18.08
N TYR A 16 -2.34 -11.42 18.15
CA TYR A 16 -2.25 -10.41 17.08
C TYR A 16 -1.00 -9.52 17.14
N SER A 17 -0.38 -9.40 18.32
CA SER A 17 0.82 -8.56 18.50
C SER A 17 2.06 -9.06 17.74
N LEU A 18 2.04 -10.29 17.22
CA LEU A 18 3.17 -10.93 16.52
C LEU A 18 3.03 -10.95 14.98
N LEU A 19 1.88 -10.52 14.41
CA LEU A 19 1.60 -10.66 12.98
C LEU A 19 1.79 -9.39 12.13
N PHE A 20 2.16 -8.25 12.74
CA PHE A 20 2.45 -7.01 12.00
C PHE A 20 3.87 -6.95 11.43
N LEU A 21 4.43 -8.10 11.03
CA LEU A 21 5.72 -8.18 10.37
C LEU A 21 5.52 -8.06 8.85
N SER A 22 5.92 -6.90 8.32
CA SER A 22 6.19 -6.56 6.90
C SER A 22 5.09 -6.89 5.91
N SER A 23 4.39 -5.87 5.43
CA SER A 23 3.41 -5.94 4.36
C SER A 23 3.91 -5.23 3.11
N SER A 24 3.83 -5.90 1.99
CA SER A 24 4.11 -5.30 0.70
C SER A 24 3.27 -5.92 -0.39
N ALA A 25 2.44 -5.11 -0.99
CA ALA A 25 1.69 -5.44 -2.19
C ALA A 25 1.85 -4.28 -3.16
N HIS A 26 1.96 -4.58 -4.44
CA HIS A 26 1.86 -3.57 -5.48
C HIS A 26 0.40 -3.51 -5.92
N ALA A 27 -0.33 -2.56 -5.36
CA ALA A 27 -1.67 -2.19 -5.79
C ALA A 27 -1.62 -1.00 -6.76
N ALA A 28 -2.74 -0.53 -7.32
CA ALA A 28 -2.77 0.73 -8.07
C ALA A 28 -2.25 1.86 -7.17
N GLY A 29 -1.06 2.36 -7.50
CA GLY A 29 -0.25 3.10 -6.54
C GLY A 29 0.19 2.20 -5.39
N PHE A 30 -0.10 2.59 -4.15
CA PHE A 30 0.19 1.82 -2.93
C PHE A 30 -1.07 1.56 -2.06
N ALA A 31 -2.28 1.65 -2.65
CA ALA A 31 -3.51 1.25 -1.98
C ALA A 31 -3.67 -0.28 -1.96
N LEU A 32 -4.12 -0.83 -0.84
CA LEU A 32 -4.34 -2.25 -0.63
C LEU A 32 -5.84 -2.54 -0.51
N ILE A 33 -6.42 -3.21 -1.51
CA ILE A 33 -7.81 -3.68 -1.45
C ILE A 33 -7.92 -5.05 -0.76
N GLU A 34 -6.81 -5.73 -0.55
CA GLU A 34 -6.66 -7.09 -0.04
C GLU A 34 -7.00 -7.19 1.44
N ASN A 35 -8.29 -6.99 1.78
CA ASN A 35 -8.77 -6.90 3.16
C ASN A 35 -9.78 -8.00 3.55
N SER A 36 -10.18 -8.90 2.64
CA SER A 36 -11.03 -10.05 2.97
C SER A 36 -10.87 -11.20 1.98
N ALA A 37 -11.01 -12.46 2.42
CA ALA A 37 -10.95 -13.62 1.53
C ALA A 37 -12.26 -13.81 0.76
N SER A 38 -13.40 -13.47 1.35
CA SER A 38 -14.71 -13.48 0.67
C SER A 38 -14.74 -12.48 -0.49
N GLY A 39 -14.16 -11.28 -0.30
CA GLY A 39 -13.97 -10.27 -1.35
C GLY A 39 -12.97 -10.73 -2.40
N MET A 40 -11.82 -11.29 -1.99
CA MET A 40 -10.76 -11.77 -2.87
C MET A 40 -11.30 -12.78 -3.89
N GLY A 41 -12.08 -13.76 -3.45
CA GLY A 41 -12.63 -14.81 -4.32
C GLY A 41 -13.52 -14.31 -5.47
N LYS A 42 -13.95 -13.06 -5.44
CA LYS A 42 -14.79 -12.41 -6.48
C LYS A 42 -14.19 -11.09 -6.98
N ALA A 43 -12.86 -10.93 -6.86
CA ALA A 43 -12.14 -9.71 -7.25
C ALA A 43 -12.78 -8.44 -6.64
N TYR A 44 -13.30 -8.51 -5.42
CA TYR A 44 -13.98 -7.43 -4.69
C TYR A 44 -15.21 -6.84 -5.39
N ALA A 45 -15.78 -7.55 -6.38
CA ALA A 45 -17.03 -7.14 -7.02
C ALA A 45 -18.16 -7.04 -5.99
N GLY A 46 -18.87 -5.91 -6.01
CA GLY A 46 -19.98 -5.64 -5.12
C GLY A 46 -19.58 -5.36 -3.66
N SER A 47 -18.34 -4.97 -3.39
CA SER A 47 -17.79 -4.84 -2.04
C SER A 47 -18.61 -3.90 -1.13
N ALA A 48 -19.16 -2.82 -1.68
CA ALA A 48 -20.02 -1.90 -0.93
C ALA A 48 -21.50 -2.34 -0.82
N ALA A 49 -21.95 -3.40 -1.52
CA ALA A 49 -23.34 -3.82 -1.56
C ALA A 49 -23.62 -5.22 -0.97
N VAL A 50 -22.62 -6.13 -1.00
CA VAL A 50 -22.83 -7.56 -0.70
C VAL A 50 -23.08 -7.80 0.79
N ALA A 51 -22.29 -7.22 1.68
CA ALA A 51 -22.39 -7.31 3.14
C ALA A 51 -22.60 -8.76 3.64
N GLU A 52 -21.69 -9.69 3.25
CA GLU A 52 -21.83 -11.11 3.57
C GLU A 52 -21.14 -11.53 4.88
N ASP A 53 -20.22 -10.71 5.38
CA ASP A 53 -19.50 -10.90 6.65
C ASP A 53 -19.07 -9.57 7.28
N ALA A 54 -18.43 -9.61 8.47
CA ALA A 54 -18.10 -8.42 9.24
C ALA A 54 -17.07 -7.49 8.55
N SER A 55 -16.40 -7.91 7.47
CA SER A 55 -15.54 -7.01 6.68
C SER A 55 -16.32 -5.88 6.00
N THR A 56 -17.66 -5.98 5.94
CA THR A 56 -18.53 -4.87 5.49
C THR A 56 -18.31 -3.60 6.33
N ALA A 57 -17.91 -3.71 7.61
CA ALA A 57 -17.57 -2.55 8.44
C ALA A 57 -16.44 -1.71 7.84
N TRP A 58 -15.55 -2.34 7.04
CA TRP A 58 -14.52 -1.65 6.26
C TRP A 58 -15.03 -1.20 4.90
N PHE A 59 -15.59 -2.12 4.08
CA PHE A 59 -15.94 -1.81 2.69
C PHE A 59 -17.11 -0.84 2.56
N ASN A 60 -18.17 -1.03 3.36
CA ASN A 60 -19.32 -0.12 3.49
C ASN A 60 -20.01 -0.35 4.82
N PRO A 61 -19.79 0.48 5.83
CA PRO A 61 -20.39 0.27 7.15
C PRO A 61 -21.93 0.26 7.15
N ALA A 62 -22.58 0.88 6.15
CA ALA A 62 -24.05 0.83 6.04
C ALA A 62 -24.58 -0.58 5.76
N GLY A 63 -23.74 -1.50 5.26
CA GLY A 63 -24.10 -2.91 5.09
C GLY A 63 -24.20 -3.69 6.40
N MET A 64 -23.76 -3.14 7.54
CA MET A 64 -23.80 -3.83 8.82
C MET A 64 -25.23 -4.21 9.25
N ASN A 65 -26.22 -3.33 9.06
CA ASN A 65 -27.61 -3.64 9.38
C ASN A 65 -28.14 -4.81 8.53
N TYR A 66 -27.78 -4.88 7.24
CA TYR A 66 -28.14 -6.02 6.40
C TYR A 66 -27.47 -7.32 6.87
N LEU A 67 -26.21 -7.26 7.31
CA LEU A 67 -25.49 -8.40 7.86
C LEU A 67 -26.16 -8.90 9.15
N THR A 68 -26.39 -8.02 10.13
CA THR A 68 -26.96 -8.38 11.43
C THR A 68 -28.39 -8.90 11.30
N ASP A 69 -29.21 -8.33 10.43
CA ASP A 69 -30.55 -8.85 10.11
C ASP A 69 -30.48 -10.30 9.59
N ASN A 70 -29.56 -10.60 8.67
CA ASN A 70 -29.36 -11.97 8.14
C ASN A 70 -28.76 -12.93 9.18
N LEU A 71 -28.07 -12.44 10.19
CA LEU A 71 -27.54 -13.22 11.31
C LEU A 71 -28.54 -13.39 12.45
N GLY A 72 -29.77 -12.85 12.33
CA GLY A 72 -30.82 -12.90 13.34
C GLY A 72 -30.48 -12.08 14.58
N GLY A 73 -29.92 -10.88 14.40
CA GLY A 73 -29.56 -9.96 15.47
C GLY A 73 -28.31 -10.37 16.25
N LYS A 74 -27.37 -11.08 15.64
CA LYS A 74 -26.15 -11.58 16.29
C LYS A 74 -24.94 -10.79 15.84
N SER A 75 -23.93 -10.77 16.71
CA SER A 75 -22.61 -10.22 16.44
C SER A 75 -21.79 -11.16 15.57
N GLN A 76 -20.87 -10.58 14.80
CA GLN A 76 -19.87 -11.36 14.05
C GLN A 76 -18.48 -10.77 14.19
N LEU A 77 -17.50 -11.65 14.35
CA LEU A 77 -16.08 -11.39 14.27
C LEU A 77 -15.52 -12.06 13.02
N SER A 78 -14.80 -11.32 12.19
CA SER A 78 -14.09 -11.85 11.01
C SER A 78 -12.62 -11.54 11.11
N ASN A 79 -11.78 -12.56 10.87
CA ASN A 79 -10.32 -12.43 10.79
C ASN A 79 -9.88 -12.86 9.41
N SER A 80 -9.16 -12.01 8.70
CA SER A 80 -8.58 -12.32 7.39
C SER A 80 -7.06 -12.24 7.41
N LEU A 81 -6.44 -13.10 6.60
CA LEU A 81 -5.03 -13.02 6.27
C LEU A 81 -4.90 -13.19 4.75
N ASN A 82 -4.31 -12.17 4.11
CA ASN A 82 -4.05 -12.17 2.69
C ASN A 82 -2.53 -12.22 2.51
N LEU A 83 -2.04 -13.20 1.76
CA LEU A 83 -0.62 -13.35 1.46
C LEU A 83 -0.38 -12.94 0.02
N VAL A 84 0.28 -11.81 -0.18
CA VAL A 84 0.64 -11.29 -1.50
C VAL A 84 2.05 -11.74 -1.85
N VAL A 85 2.21 -12.38 -3.00
CA VAL A 85 3.51 -12.80 -3.56
C VAL A 85 3.73 -12.03 -4.85
N ALA A 86 4.60 -11.02 -4.81
CA ALA A 86 4.98 -10.21 -5.96
C ALA A 86 6.37 -10.59 -6.47
N GLN A 87 6.45 -10.98 -7.74
CA GLN A 87 7.71 -11.27 -8.42
C GLN A 87 7.95 -10.18 -9.46
N THR A 88 9.08 -9.49 -9.37
CA THR A 88 9.45 -8.41 -10.28
C THR A 88 10.82 -8.67 -10.88
N ASN A 89 10.91 -8.64 -12.20
CA ASN A 89 12.16 -8.71 -12.95
C ASN A 89 12.41 -7.36 -13.61
N TYR A 90 13.59 -6.78 -13.38
CA TYR A 90 14.04 -5.58 -14.07
C TYR A 90 15.10 -5.93 -15.13
N LYS A 91 14.98 -5.32 -16.30
CA LYS A 91 15.99 -5.39 -17.38
C LYS A 91 16.38 -4.00 -17.84
N ASP A 92 17.65 -3.67 -17.69
CA ASP A 92 18.21 -2.38 -18.15
C ASP A 92 18.13 -2.24 -19.68
N LYS A 93 17.82 -1.02 -20.12
CA LYS A 93 17.73 -0.62 -21.54
C LYS A 93 18.56 0.63 -21.85
N GLY A 94 19.54 0.92 -21.00
CA GLY A 94 20.46 2.04 -21.19
C GLY A 94 20.31 3.13 -20.12
N SER A 95 20.38 2.74 -18.86
CA SER A 95 20.53 3.67 -17.73
C SER A 95 21.85 4.42 -17.82
N THR A 96 21.85 5.73 -17.52
CA THR A 96 22.99 6.60 -17.69
C THR A 96 23.24 7.46 -16.45
N PRO A 97 24.51 7.80 -16.15
CA PRO A 97 24.83 8.82 -15.16
C PRO A 97 24.52 10.23 -15.72
N PRO A 98 24.58 11.26 -14.86
CA PRO A 98 24.48 12.66 -15.30
C PRO A 98 25.52 13.00 -16.38
N SER A 99 25.13 13.81 -17.36
CA SER A 99 26.04 14.27 -18.44
C SER A 99 27.26 15.03 -17.92
N SER A 100 27.14 15.67 -16.75
CA SER A 100 28.26 16.35 -16.07
C SER A 100 29.40 15.43 -15.67
N LEU A 101 29.19 14.11 -15.66
CA LEU A 101 30.23 13.11 -15.38
C LEU A 101 30.92 12.59 -16.67
N GLY A 102 30.67 13.22 -17.82
CA GLY A 102 31.29 12.91 -19.11
C GLY A 102 30.96 11.49 -19.58
N SER A 103 31.99 10.72 -19.96
CA SER A 103 31.87 9.35 -20.44
C SER A 103 31.74 8.29 -19.33
N ALA A 104 31.47 8.67 -18.08
CA ALA A 104 31.29 7.73 -17.00
C ALA A 104 30.10 6.78 -17.31
N THR A 105 30.22 5.54 -16.84
CA THR A 105 29.16 4.53 -16.92
C THR A 105 28.81 4.04 -15.53
N ILE A 106 27.52 3.80 -15.28
CA ILE A 106 27.10 3.23 -14.00
C ILE A 106 27.57 1.78 -13.92
N ASN A 107 28.44 1.49 -12.94
CA ASN A 107 28.89 0.14 -12.65
C ASN A 107 27.82 -0.60 -11.83
N GLY A 108 27.61 -1.89 -12.10
CA GLY A 108 26.70 -2.74 -11.32
C GLY A 108 25.80 -3.65 -12.15
N LYS A 109 24.88 -4.31 -11.48
CA LYS A 109 23.95 -5.29 -12.09
C LYS A 109 22.91 -4.59 -12.96
N LYS A 110 22.83 -4.96 -14.23
CA LYS A 110 21.87 -4.46 -15.23
C LYS A 110 20.51 -5.14 -15.17
N ASN A 111 20.42 -6.29 -14.52
CA ASN A 111 19.19 -7.03 -14.34
C ASN A 111 18.98 -7.26 -12.84
N GLY A 112 17.75 -7.18 -12.40
CA GLY A 112 17.34 -7.50 -11.04
C GLY A 112 16.15 -8.46 -11.05
N LYS A 113 16.12 -9.37 -10.11
CA LYS A 113 14.96 -10.23 -9.85
C LYS A 113 14.70 -10.19 -8.36
N GLU A 114 13.47 -9.87 -8.00
CA GLU A 114 13.04 -9.87 -6.62
C GLU A 114 11.72 -10.58 -6.46
N THR A 115 11.56 -11.28 -5.33
CA THR A 115 10.29 -11.84 -4.89
C THR A 115 10.01 -11.34 -3.48
N ILE A 116 8.92 -10.63 -3.34
CA ILE A 116 8.44 -10.10 -2.07
C ILE A 116 7.21 -10.88 -1.66
N THR A 117 7.14 -11.30 -0.41
CA THR A 117 6.00 -12.01 0.16
C THR A 117 5.50 -11.25 1.38
N SER A 118 4.25 -10.80 1.32
CA SER A 118 3.71 -9.85 2.29
C SER A 118 2.38 -10.30 2.86
N PRO A 119 2.28 -10.51 4.19
CA PRO A 119 1.03 -10.78 4.86
C PRO A 119 0.26 -9.47 5.11
N ILE A 120 -1.04 -9.45 4.77
CA ILE A 120 -1.96 -8.35 5.04
C ILE A 120 -3.08 -8.89 5.94
N PRO A 121 -3.02 -8.63 7.26
CA PRO A 121 -4.05 -9.05 8.20
C PRO A 121 -5.23 -8.07 8.21
N GLY A 122 -6.42 -8.59 8.53
CA GLY A 122 -7.62 -7.79 8.80
C GLY A 122 -8.44 -8.38 9.95
N LEU A 123 -8.97 -7.51 10.80
CA LEU A 123 -9.87 -7.86 11.90
C LEU A 123 -11.10 -6.96 11.81
N TYR A 124 -12.27 -7.58 11.82
CA TYR A 124 -13.54 -6.89 11.67
C TYR A 124 -14.52 -7.41 12.70
N PHE A 125 -15.23 -6.50 13.34
CA PHE A 125 -16.26 -6.80 14.31
C PHE A 125 -17.50 -5.99 14.00
N VAL A 126 -18.67 -6.66 14.04
CA VAL A 126 -19.98 -6.03 13.89
C VAL A 126 -20.88 -6.50 15.04
N HIS A 127 -21.56 -5.55 15.68
CA HIS A 127 -22.43 -5.79 16.84
C HIS A 127 -23.69 -4.94 16.73
N PRO A 128 -24.88 -5.55 16.75
CA PRO A 128 -26.14 -4.81 16.83
C PRO A 128 -26.31 -4.20 18.24
N LEU A 129 -26.43 -2.88 18.30
CA LEU A 129 -26.74 -2.16 19.55
C LEU A 129 -28.24 -2.18 19.84
N ASN A 130 -29.06 -2.15 18.79
CA ASN A 130 -30.51 -2.32 18.82
C ASN A 130 -31.02 -2.65 17.40
N ASN A 131 -32.34 -2.71 17.23
CA ASN A 131 -33.00 -3.09 15.95
C ASN A 131 -32.73 -2.11 14.79
N ARG A 132 -32.08 -0.96 15.02
CA ARG A 132 -31.81 0.07 14.01
C ARG A 132 -30.38 0.57 14.00
N LEU A 133 -29.57 0.22 14.97
CA LEU A 133 -28.23 0.76 15.13
C LEU A 133 -27.23 -0.36 15.35
N ASP A 134 -26.22 -0.43 14.48
CA ASP A 134 -25.10 -1.35 14.61
C ASP A 134 -23.80 -0.60 14.80
N PHE A 135 -22.93 -1.18 15.60
CA PHE A 135 -21.54 -0.77 15.78
C PHE A 135 -20.61 -1.68 14.97
N GLY A 136 -19.63 -1.08 14.31
CA GLY A 136 -18.56 -1.77 13.62
C GLY A 136 -17.18 -1.31 14.07
N LEU A 137 -16.23 -2.23 14.04
CA LEU A 137 -14.81 -1.93 14.21
C LEU A 137 -14.01 -2.65 13.14
N SER A 138 -13.20 -1.91 12.42
CA SER A 138 -12.24 -2.46 11.45
C SER A 138 -10.81 -2.13 11.88
N ILE A 139 -9.93 -3.14 11.85
CA ILE A 139 -8.48 -2.97 12.02
C ILE A 139 -7.81 -3.64 10.83
N ASN A 140 -7.14 -2.85 9.98
CA ASN A 140 -6.59 -3.33 8.72
C ASN A 140 -5.44 -2.46 8.20
N ALA A 141 -4.85 -2.85 7.05
CA ALA A 141 -3.77 -2.13 6.38
C ALA A 141 -4.25 -1.66 4.99
N PRO A 142 -4.78 -0.44 4.85
CA PRO A 142 -5.32 0.05 3.57
C PRO A 142 -4.27 0.53 2.57
N PHE A 143 -3.04 0.79 3.01
CA PHE A 143 -1.93 1.21 2.16
C PHE A 143 -0.65 0.49 2.55
N GLY A 144 0.18 0.20 1.57
CA GLY A 144 1.48 -0.43 1.78
C GLY A 144 2.28 -0.53 0.49
N SER A 145 3.61 -0.52 0.61
CA SER A 145 4.52 -0.73 -0.51
C SER A 145 5.85 -1.26 -0.01
N GLU A 146 6.43 -2.18 -0.77
CA GLU A 146 7.81 -2.62 -0.53
C GLU A 146 8.50 -2.87 -1.87
N THR A 147 9.70 -2.35 -2.01
CA THR A 147 10.66 -2.72 -3.04
C THR A 147 12.04 -2.81 -2.41
N LYS A 148 12.81 -3.78 -2.85
CA LYS A 148 14.19 -3.96 -2.40
C LYS A 148 15.03 -4.33 -3.61
N TYR A 149 16.16 -3.67 -3.75
CA TYR A 149 17.14 -3.91 -4.81
C TYR A 149 18.50 -4.18 -4.19
N ASP A 150 19.32 -4.94 -4.90
CA ASP A 150 20.71 -5.13 -4.50
C ASP A 150 21.43 -3.79 -4.44
N GLU A 151 22.40 -3.65 -3.53
CA GLU A 151 23.19 -2.41 -3.39
C GLU A 151 24.01 -2.07 -4.64
N ASP A 152 24.32 -3.07 -5.48
CA ASP A 152 25.07 -2.93 -6.73
C ASP A 152 24.19 -2.87 -7.98
N TRP A 153 22.84 -2.75 -7.86
CA TRP A 153 22.01 -2.65 -9.04
C TRP A 153 22.15 -1.27 -9.72
N ILE A 154 21.87 -1.23 -11.02
CA ILE A 154 22.17 -0.04 -11.86
C ILE A 154 21.35 1.21 -11.47
N GLY A 155 20.15 1.05 -10.92
CA GLY A 155 19.27 2.15 -10.51
C GLY A 155 19.38 2.58 -9.04
N ARG A 156 20.37 2.12 -8.31
CA ARG A 156 20.56 2.32 -6.86
C ARG A 156 20.59 3.80 -6.41
N TYR A 157 20.92 4.71 -7.31
CA TYR A 157 20.93 6.14 -7.01
C TYR A 157 19.54 6.77 -6.97
N GLN A 158 18.51 6.05 -7.43
CA GLN A 158 17.10 6.43 -7.28
C GLN A 158 16.43 5.68 -6.12
N ALA A 159 16.68 4.37 -6.00
CA ALA A 159 16.14 3.55 -4.92
C ALA A 159 16.96 2.28 -4.70
N THR A 160 17.16 1.91 -3.44
CA THR A 160 17.61 0.57 -3.01
C THR A 160 16.55 -0.10 -2.14
N LYS A 161 15.77 0.70 -1.41
CA LYS A 161 14.70 0.22 -0.52
C LYS A 161 13.52 1.17 -0.54
N THR A 162 12.32 0.61 -0.54
CA THR A 162 11.08 1.28 -0.20
C THR A 162 10.32 0.37 0.75
N GLU A 163 9.84 0.89 1.85
CA GLU A 163 8.97 0.19 2.78
C GLU A 163 7.97 1.21 3.32
N MET A 164 6.69 0.98 3.08
CA MET A 164 5.61 1.75 3.64
C MET A 164 4.57 0.81 4.21
N LYS A 165 4.15 1.06 5.43
CA LYS A 165 3.14 0.29 6.15
C LYS A 165 2.13 1.21 6.77
N THR A 166 0.87 0.83 6.73
CA THR A 166 -0.19 1.50 7.47
C THR A 166 -0.93 0.54 8.37
N ILE A 167 -1.42 1.06 9.49
CA ILE A 167 -2.39 0.38 10.37
C ILE A 167 -3.54 1.35 10.56
N ASN A 168 -4.75 0.91 10.24
CA ASN A 168 -5.94 1.70 10.35
C ASN A 168 -6.90 1.10 11.38
N ILE A 169 -7.41 1.91 12.28
CA ILE A 169 -8.45 1.56 13.24
C ILE A 169 -9.66 2.43 12.92
N ASN A 170 -10.79 1.80 12.57
CA ASN A 170 -11.98 2.49 12.10
C ASN A 170 -13.23 2.01 12.84
N PRO A 171 -13.61 2.63 13.96
CA PRO A 171 -14.96 2.49 14.51
C PRO A 171 -15.98 3.18 13.62
N SER A 172 -17.16 2.57 13.47
CA SER A 172 -18.25 3.06 12.66
C SER A 172 -19.61 2.72 13.25
N LEU A 173 -20.62 3.52 12.90
CA LEU A 173 -22.03 3.29 13.26
C LEU A 173 -22.86 3.21 11.99
N SER A 174 -23.78 2.26 11.94
CA SER A 174 -24.78 2.10 10.89
C SER A 174 -26.18 2.30 11.44
N TRP A 175 -26.95 3.13 10.79
CA TRP A 175 -28.35 3.42 11.14
C TRP A 175 -29.30 2.94 10.04
N LYS A 176 -30.20 2.05 10.42
CA LYS A 176 -31.31 1.56 9.59
C LYS A 176 -32.41 2.60 9.54
N ALA A 177 -32.43 3.46 8.52
CA ALA A 177 -33.43 4.50 8.33
C ALA A 177 -34.82 3.90 8.08
N ASN A 178 -34.88 2.82 7.30
CA ASN A 178 -36.05 1.97 7.08
C ASN A 178 -35.63 0.56 6.62
N ASP A 179 -36.60 -0.32 6.31
CA ASP A 179 -36.28 -1.71 5.91
C ASP A 179 -35.51 -1.86 4.60
N LYS A 180 -35.35 -0.77 3.83
CA LYS A 180 -34.64 -0.77 2.54
C LYS A 180 -33.38 0.05 2.55
N LEU A 181 -33.22 0.99 3.48
CA LEU A 181 -32.14 1.97 3.47
C LEU A 181 -31.41 2.03 4.80
N SER A 182 -30.11 1.86 4.76
CA SER A 182 -29.20 2.10 5.86
C SER A 182 -28.16 3.16 5.47
N LEU A 183 -27.80 4.00 6.43
CA LEU A 183 -26.75 5.02 6.33
C LEU A 183 -25.72 4.75 7.41
N ALA A 184 -24.46 5.10 7.14
CA ALA A 184 -23.40 4.90 8.12
C ALA A 184 -22.32 5.97 8.04
N GLY A 185 -21.64 6.14 9.17
CA GLY A 185 -20.44 6.96 9.26
C GLY A 185 -19.44 6.36 10.24
N GLY A 186 -18.18 6.63 10.01
CA GLY A 186 -17.09 6.18 10.86
C GLY A 186 -15.92 7.14 10.83
N VAL A 187 -15.03 6.98 11.80
CA VAL A 187 -13.76 7.73 11.88
C VAL A 187 -12.60 6.76 11.82
N SER A 188 -11.51 7.18 11.17
CA SER A 188 -10.28 6.40 11.05
C SER A 188 -9.17 7.07 11.83
N ALA A 189 -8.46 6.32 12.66
CA ALA A 189 -7.13 6.67 13.15
C ALA A 189 -6.13 5.79 12.40
N GLN A 190 -5.22 6.41 11.63
CA GLN A 190 -4.29 5.68 10.77
C GLN A 190 -2.85 6.04 11.13
N TYR A 191 -2.08 5.00 11.47
CA TYR A 191 -0.63 5.07 11.61
C TYR A 191 0.03 4.75 10.27
N ILE A 192 1.09 5.46 9.93
CA ILE A 192 1.96 5.22 8.78
C ILE A 192 3.42 5.18 9.22
N ASP A 193 4.20 4.21 8.70
CA ASP A 193 5.67 4.14 8.82
C ASP A 193 6.25 4.02 7.40
N VAL A 194 7.23 4.87 7.09
CA VAL A 194 7.88 4.92 5.77
C VAL A 194 9.39 4.85 5.91
N LYS A 195 10.04 4.01 5.08
CA LYS A 195 11.50 3.92 4.97
C LYS A 195 11.90 3.90 3.49
N LEU A 196 12.75 4.86 3.10
CA LEU A 196 13.21 5.02 1.73
C LEU A 196 14.74 5.04 1.69
N GLY A 197 15.34 4.03 1.05
CA GLY A 197 16.79 3.92 0.87
C GLY A 197 17.20 4.24 -0.57
N LYS A 198 18.38 4.84 -0.71
CA LYS A 198 19.09 4.99 -1.98
C LYS A 198 20.61 5.05 -1.72
N SER A 199 21.39 4.69 -2.75
CA SER A 199 22.82 4.98 -2.73
C SER A 199 23.07 6.40 -3.24
N TYR A 200 24.22 6.96 -2.93
CA TYR A 200 24.74 8.15 -3.61
C TYR A 200 26.18 7.92 -4.07
N ASP A 201 26.51 8.49 -5.23
CA ASP A 201 27.84 8.40 -5.80
C ASP A 201 28.79 9.28 -4.99
N THR A 202 29.62 8.66 -4.14
CA THR A 202 30.57 9.36 -3.29
C THR A 202 31.61 10.15 -4.10
N ALA A 203 32.02 9.64 -5.27
CA ALA A 203 32.97 10.36 -6.14
C ALA A 203 32.38 11.68 -6.66
N ALA A 204 31.13 11.62 -7.15
CA ALA A 204 30.44 12.82 -7.62
C ALA A 204 30.13 13.78 -6.46
N ALA A 205 29.71 13.25 -5.31
CA ALA A 205 29.45 14.02 -4.10
C ALA A 205 30.71 14.73 -3.60
N CYS A 206 31.85 14.03 -3.54
CA CYS A 206 33.14 14.56 -3.11
C CYS A 206 33.55 15.74 -3.99
N ARG A 207 33.50 15.59 -5.34
CA ARG A 207 33.83 16.68 -6.28
C ARG A 207 32.87 17.86 -6.14
N LYS A 208 31.59 17.61 -6.01
CA LYS A 208 30.58 18.67 -5.79
C LYS A 208 30.93 19.52 -4.57
N VAL A 209 31.23 18.85 -3.47
CA VAL A 209 31.60 19.49 -2.20
C VAL A 209 32.91 20.28 -2.36
N ALA A 210 33.92 19.72 -3.01
CA ALA A 210 35.19 20.43 -3.28
C ALA A 210 34.96 21.72 -4.09
N LEU A 211 34.13 21.67 -5.11
CA LEU A 211 33.75 22.84 -5.91
C LEU A 211 32.98 23.89 -5.10
N GLN A 212 32.07 23.46 -4.24
CA GLN A 212 31.29 24.34 -3.37
C GLN A 212 32.13 25.01 -2.28
N SER A 213 33.13 24.31 -1.78
CA SER A 213 34.08 24.84 -0.77
C SER A 213 35.21 25.68 -1.37
N GLY A 214 35.37 25.67 -2.68
CA GLY A 214 36.50 26.32 -3.38
C GLY A 214 37.87 25.71 -3.08
N SER A 215 37.91 24.48 -2.50
CA SER A 215 39.16 23.85 -2.07
C SER A 215 39.73 22.95 -3.15
N THR A 216 40.85 23.40 -3.74
CA THR A 216 41.64 22.59 -4.70
C THR A 216 42.23 21.34 -4.05
N ALA A 217 42.65 21.43 -2.78
CA ALA A 217 43.17 20.28 -2.03
C ALA A 217 42.14 19.18 -1.85
N ILE A 218 40.86 19.52 -1.54
CA ILE A 218 39.76 18.55 -1.46
C ILE A 218 39.48 17.96 -2.86
N LEU A 219 39.54 18.79 -3.92
CA LEU A 219 39.30 18.32 -5.29
C LEU A 219 40.37 17.31 -5.73
N ASP A 220 41.65 17.58 -5.43
CA ASP A 220 42.77 16.68 -5.73
C ASP A 220 42.67 15.37 -4.94
N TYR A 221 42.29 15.45 -3.66
CA TYR A 221 41.99 14.28 -2.86
C TYR A 221 40.82 13.45 -3.45
N CYS A 222 39.74 14.10 -3.88
CA CYS A 222 38.59 13.40 -4.48
C CYS A 222 38.98 12.71 -5.78
N ASN A 223 39.81 13.35 -6.62
CA ASN A 223 40.26 12.80 -7.91
C ASN A 223 41.23 11.63 -7.75
N SER A 224 42.09 11.67 -6.75
CA SER A 224 43.05 10.59 -6.45
C SER A 224 42.34 9.39 -5.77
N THR A 225 41.45 9.65 -4.84
CA THR A 225 40.77 8.60 -4.06
C THR A 225 39.65 7.94 -4.88
N TYR A 226 38.94 8.72 -5.69
CA TYR A 226 37.79 8.28 -6.49
C TYR A 226 38.01 8.62 -7.98
N PRO A 227 38.95 7.96 -8.69
CA PRO A 227 39.27 8.30 -10.08
C PRO A 227 38.09 8.10 -11.05
N LYS A 228 37.14 7.23 -10.68
CA LYS A 228 35.92 6.94 -11.47
C LYS A 228 34.69 7.21 -10.65
N ALA A 229 33.71 7.92 -11.24
CA ALA A 229 32.38 8.08 -10.69
C ALA A 229 31.52 6.81 -10.90
N ALA A 230 30.38 6.74 -10.21
CA ALA A 230 29.37 5.70 -10.34
C ALA A 230 29.88 4.26 -10.11
N GLN A 231 30.81 4.08 -9.17
CA GLN A 231 31.36 2.77 -8.76
C GLN A 231 30.72 2.32 -7.46
N TYR A 232 29.89 1.28 -7.47
CA TYR A 232 29.10 0.83 -6.32
C TYR A 232 29.92 0.56 -5.03
N LYS A 233 31.16 0.11 -5.18
CA LYS A 233 32.04 -0.15 -4.02
C LYS A 233 32.44 1.11 -3.25
N ASN A 234 32.31 2.26 -3.87
CA ASN A 234 32.63 3.55 -3.27
C ASN A 234 31.38 4.32 -2.83
N ASP A 235 30.19 3.79 -3.13
CA ASP A 235 28.94 4.49 -2.85
C ASP A 235 28.67 4.61 -1.34
N GLY A 236 28.10 5.74 -0.97
CA GLY A 236 27.45 5.91 0.32
C GLY A 236 25.98 5.50 0.25
N GLN A 237 25.39 5.32 1.42
CA GLN A 237 23.97 4.96 1.57
C GLN A 237 23.22 6.09 2.28
N ALA A 238 22.03 6.41 1.80
CA ALA A 238 21.11 7.30 2.48
C ALA A 238 19.81 6.53 2.79
N LEU A 239 19.35 6.62 4.03
CA LEU A 239 18.09 6.08 4.48
C LEU A 239 17.26 7.19 5.11
N VAL A 240 16.06 7.41 4.59
CA VAL A 240 15.05 8.29 5.16
C VAL A 240 14.01 7.42 5.83
N SER A 241 13.65 7.74 7.07
CA SER A 241 12.55 7.09 7.80
C SER A 241 11.70 8.13 8.51
N GLY A 242 10.40 7.89 8.59
CA GLY A 242 9.47 8.76 9.33
C GLY A 242 8.13 8.08 9.52
N ASP A 243 7.40 8.54 10.53
CA ASP A 243 6.09 8.02 10.88
C ASP A 243 5.13 9.14 11.31
N ASP A 244 3.83 8.81 11.33
CA ASP A 244 2.76 9.73 11.73
C ASP A 244 1.49 8.97 12.11
N ILE A 245 0.62 9.62 12.89
CA ILE A 245 -0.77 9.20 13.12
C ILE A 245 -1.69 10.33 12.68
N SER A 246 -2.57 10.04 11.72
CA SER A 246 -3.55 11.00 11.23
C SER A 246 -4.95 10.43 11.16
N PHE A 247 -5.95 11.31 10.95
CA PHE A 247 -7.35 10.97 11.05
C PHE A 247 -8.09 11.20 9.73
N GLY A 248 -9.09 10.37 9.52
CA GLY A 248 -10.02 10.47 8.41
C GLY A 248 -11.42 10.05 8.82
N PHE A 249 -12.33 10.03 7.86
CA PHE A 249 -13.70 9.57 8.06
C PHE A 249 -14.18 8.77 6.85
N ASN A 250 -15.25 8.01 7.06
CA ASN A 250 -15.94 7.30 5.99
C ASN A 250 -17.45 7.43 6.14
N LEU A 251 -18.14 7.39 5.01
CA LEU A 251 -19.58 7.42 4.90
C LEU A 251 -20.05 6.24 4.07
N GLY A 252 -21.23 5.73 4.39
CA GLY A 252 -21.84 4.61 3.69
C GLY A 252 -23.32 4.79 3.45
N LEU A 253 -23.78 4.26 2.33
CA LEU A 253 -25.18 4.07 2.00
C LEU A 253 -25.39 2.65 1.49
N HIS A 254 -26.36 1.93 2.03
CA HIS A 254 -26.78 0.62 1.55
C HIS A 254 -28.28 0.64 1.30
N TYR A 255 -28.68 0.32 0.06
CA TYR A 255 -30.07 0.39 -0.38
C TYR A 255 -30.53 -0.93 -1.02
N GLN A 256 -31.60 -1.51 -0.49
CA GLN A 256 -32.20 -2.73 -1.00
C GLN A 256 -33.60 -2.43 -1.57
N PRO A 257 -33.72 -1.97 -2.84
CA PRO A 257 -35.01 -1.66 -3.46
C PRO A 257 -35.91 -2.88 -3.54
N TYR A 258 -35.32 -4.04 -3.78
CA TYR A 258 -35.99 -5.34 -3.88
C TYR A 258 -35.23 -6.40 -3.09
N PRO A 259 -35.89 -7.48 -2.62
CA PRO A 259 -35.22 -8.54 -1.85
C PRO A 259 -34.02 -9.21 -2.56
N VAL A 260 -33.97 -9.11 -3.90
CA VAL A 260 -32.93 -9.71 -4.74
C VAL A 260 -31.86 -8.71 -5.18
N THR A 261 -32.04 -7.38 -4.95
CA THR A 261 -31.14 -6.34 -5.45
C THR A 261 -30.66 -5.46 -4.33
N ARG A 262 -29.36 -5.27 -4.23
CA ARG A 262 -28.70 -4.38 -3.27
C ARG A 262 -27.76 -3.42 -4.01
N LEU A 263 -27.79 -2.18 -3.59
CA LEU A 263 -26.93 -1.10 -4.07
C LEU A 263 -26.12 -0.58 -2.88
N GLY A 264 -24.87 -0.28 -3.10
CA GLY A 264 -23.99 0.29 -2.08
C GLY A 264 -23.21 1.47 -2.62
N ILE A 265 -23.06 2.50 -1.78
CA ILE A 265 -22.15 3.61 -1.99
C ILE A 265 -21.29 3.71 -0.75
N SER A 266 -19.97 3.79 -0.94
CA SER A 266 -19.02 3.99 0.13
C SER A 266 -18.05 5.09 -0.24
N TYR A 267 -17.89 6.07 0.65
CA TYR A 267 -16.90 7.13 0.53
C TYR A 267 -15.90 7.05 1.68
N ARG A 268 -14.65 7.24 1.38
CA ARG A 268 -13.55 7.33 2.34
C ARG A 268 -12.76 8.59 2.08
N SER A 269 -12.59 9.41 3.11
CA SER A 269 -11.89 10.70 2.99
C SER A 269 -10.39 10.50 2.76
N LYS A 270 -9.77 11.48 2.16
CA LYS A 270 -8.33 11.69 2.18
C LYS A 270 -7.82 11.73 3.63
N ILE A 271 -6.62 11.17 3.86
CA ILE A 271 -5.88 11.31 5.13
C ILE A 271 -4.55 11.99 4.84
N LYS A 272 -4.34 13.14 5.49
CA LYS A 272 -3.12 13.92 5.35
C LYS A 272 -2.16 13.56 6.47
N HIS A 273 -1.06 12.92 6.13
CA HIS A 273 0.01 12.58 7.05
C HIS A 273 1.13 13.62 7.01
N ASN A 274 1.59 14.03 8.18
CA ASN A 274 2.75 14.90 8.36
C ASN A 274 3.86 14.10 9.07
N LEU A 275 4.57 13.30 8.27
CA LEU A 275 5.61 12.44 8.80
C LEU A 275 6.75 13.25 9.39
N THR A 276 7.23 12.81 10.54
CA THR A 276 8.47 13.32 11.16
C THR A 276 9.43 12.14 11.32
N GLY A 277 10.74 12.41 11.16
CA GLY A 277 11.70 11.33 11.21
C GLY A 277 13.13 11.76 10.98
N LYS A 278 13.93 10.87 10.41
CA LYS A 278 15.37 11.08 10.24
C LYS A 278 15.85 10.68 8.85
N ALA A 279 16.78 11.46 8.31
CA ALA A 279 17.65 11.06 7.20
C ALA A 279 18.99 10.65 7.83
N THR A 280 19.42 9.42 7.55
CA THR A 280 20.69 8.86 8.04
C THR A 280 21.61 8.52 6.87
N TYR A 281 22.89 8.73 7.04
CA TYR A 281 23.89 8.58 5.98
C TYR A 281 25.03 7.67 6.43
N LYS A 282 25.26 6.61 5.67
CA LYS A 282 26.45 5.76 5.80
C LYS A 282 27.46 6.17 4.73
N ASN A 283 28.42 6.96 5.12
CA ASN A 283 29.46 7.46 4.22
C ASN A 283 30.52 6.38 3.94
N HIS A 284 31.10 6.39 2.73
CA HIS A 284 32.31 5.62 2.44
C HIS A 284 33.45 6.07 3.37
N ALA A 285 34.23 5.13 3.88
CA ALA A 285 35.27 5.41 4.90
C ALA A 285 36.22 6.56 4.50
N ALA A 286 36.67 6.59 3.27
CA ALA A 286 37.57 7.65 2.79
C ALA A 286 36.86 9.01 2.61
N PHE A 287 35.54 9.08 2.60
CA PHE A 287 34.80 10.34 2.51
C PHE A 287 34.45 10.91 3.89
N ALA A 288 34.40 10.09 4.92
CA ALA A 288 34.03 10.51 6.28
C ALA A 288 34.91 11.65 6.85
N PRO A 289 36.25 11.68 6.66
CA PRO A 289 37.09 12.81 7.11
C PRO A 289 36.70 14.15 6.48
N ILE A 290 36.34 14.14 5.19
CA ILE A 290 35.94 15.34 4.45
C ILE A 290 34.60 15.86 4.96
N ILE A 291 33.63 14.95 5.20
CA ILE A 291 32.36 15.33 5.80
C ILE A 291 32.56 15.99 7.16
N LYS A 292 33.42 15.42 8.01
CA LYS A 292 33.72 15.97 9.33
C LYS A 292 34.37 17.37 9.27
N GLU A 293 35.25 17.59 8.28
CA GLU A 293 35.84 18.91 8.05
C GLU A 293 34.79 19.93 7.63
N LEU A 294 33.84 19.55 6.78
CA LEU A 294 32.75 20.43 6.34
C LEU A 294 31.80 20.78 7.47
N GLU A 295 31.48 19.81 8.31
CA GLU A 295 30.67 20.03 9.51
C GLU A 295 31.32 21.05 10.45
N SER A 296 32.66 21.00 10.62
CA SER A 296 33.39 21.98 11.44
C SER A 296 33.29 23.41 10.89
N LYS A 297 33.01 23.53 9.57
CA LYS A 297 32.78 24.81 8.87
C LYS A 297 31.29 25.19 8.79
N GLY A 298 30.40 24.44 9.47
CA GLY A 298 28.98 24.66 9.44
C GLY A 298 28.26 24.15 8.16
N ILE A 299 28.96 23.42 7.27
CA ILE A 299 28.42 22.87 6.04
C ILE A 299 27.89 21.45 6.33
N LYS A 300 26.60 21.34 6.48
CA LYS A 300 25.91 20.04 6.73
C LYS A 300 25.56 19.38 5.38
N THR A 301 26.35 18.39 4.97
CA THR A 301 26.13 17.63 3.74
C THR A 301 26.42 16.15 4.02
N PHE A 302 25.52 15.26 3.60
CA PHE A 302 25.60 13.80 3.85
C PHE A 302 25.76 13.44 5.35
N THR A 303 25.09 14.19 6.23
CA THR A 303 25.10 14.01 7.68
C THR A 303 23.68 13.76 8.18
N ASP A 304 23.57 13.04 9.28
CA ASP A 304 22.29 12.71 9.90
C ASP A 304 21.55 13.99 10.32
N ARG A 305 20.23 14.01 10.04
CA ARG A 305 19.37 15.15 10.37
C ARG A 305 17.92 14.73 10.58
N GLU A 306 17.19 15.56 11.33
CA GLU A 306 15.74 15.43 11.43
C GLU A 306 15.08 15.97 10.18
N ILE A 307 14.00 15.28 9.75
CA ILE A 307 13.27 15.60 8.54
C ILE A 307 11.76 15.57 8.76
N GLU A 308 11.06 16.18 7.83
CA GLU A 308 9.61 16.14 7.75
C GLU A 308 9.15 15.96 6.29
N ALA A 309 7.99 15.34 6.10
CA ALA A 309 7.37 15.15 4.79
C ALA A 309 5.86 15.09 4.91
N ALA A 310 5.15 15.73 3.98
CA ALA A 310 3.71 15.59 3.85
C ALA A 310 3.38 14.49 2.84
N VAL A 311 2.47 13.58 3.21
CA VAL A 311 1.96 12.51 2.33
C VAL A 311 0.44 12.47 2.43
N ASP A 312 -0.24 12.80 1.34
CA ASP A 312 -1.69 12.75 1.23
C ASP A 312 -2.11 11.38 0.69
N LEU A 313 -2.70 10.55 1.55
CA LEU A 313 -3.33 9.30 1.13
C LEU A 313 -4.70 9.58 0.52
N PRO A 314 -5.04 9.05 -0.67
CA PRO A 314 -6.16 9.50 -1.47
C PRO A 314 -7.51 9.16 -0.86
N GLU A 315 -8.49 9.99 -1.17
CA GLU A 315 -9.91 9.65 -1.00
C GLU A 315 -10.37 8.63 -2.03
N SER A 316 -11.47 7.93 -1.73
CA SER A 316 -12.08 6.99 -2.67
C SER A 316 -13.59 6.96 -2.54
N ILE A 317 -14.25 6.67 -3.66
CA ILE A 317 -15.70 6.42 -3.72
C ILE A 317 -15.98 5.16 -4.51
N SER A 318 -16.78 4.25 -3.93
CA SER A 318 -17.20 3.01 -4.56
C SER A 318 -18.70 2.96 -4.78
N PHE A 319 -19.12 2.51 -5.96
CA PHE A 319 -20.49 2.19 -6.30
C PHE A 319 -20.59 0.70 -6.57
N SER A 320 -21.46 0.01 -5.88
CA SER A 320 -21.63 -1.44 -6.01
C SER A 320 -23.07 -1.83 -6.23
N LEU A 321 -23.22 -2.89 -7.03
CA LEU A 321 -24.49 -3.61 -7.25
C LEU A 321 -24.30 -5.09 -6.92
N ALA A 322 -25.27 -5.69 -6.23
CA ALA A 322 -25.40 -7.12 -6.09
C ALA A 322 -26.83 -7.54 -6.42
N HIS A 323 -26.99 -8.52 -7.31
CA HIS A 323 -28.29 -9.00 -7.78
C HIS A 323 -28.37 -10.52 -7.81
N LYS A 324 -29.35 -11.08 -7.07
CA LYS A 324 -29.65 -12.52 -7.07
C LYS A 324 -30.49 -12.88 -8.28
N LEU A 325 -29.86 -13.51 -9.31
CA LEU A 325 -30.58 -14.01 -10.48
C LEU A 325 -31.54 -15.14 -10.12
N ASN A 326 -31.17 -15.97 -9.15
CA ASN A 326 -31.98 -17.05 -8.62
C ASN A 326 -31.49 -17.44 -7.21
N LYS A 327 -32.02 -18.52 -6.63
CA LYS A 327 -31.68 -19.00 -5.28
C LYS A 327 -30.21 -19.44 -5.13
N ARG A 328 -29.49 -19.69 -6.23
CA ARG A 328 -28.12 -20.19 -6.23
C ARG A 328 -27.10 -19.21 -6.80
N LEU A 329 -27.48 -18.34 -7.72
CA LEU A 329 -26.56 -17.46 -8.44
C LEU A 329 -26.85 -16.00 -8.12
N GLU A 330 -25.82 -15.31 -7.65
CA GLU A 330 -25.79 -13.86 -7.42
C GLU A 330 -24.66 -13.26 -8.26
N LEU A 331 -24.96 -12.20 -9.00
CA LEU A 331 -24.00 -11.42 -9.76
C LEU A 331 -23.72 -10.09 -9.08
N MET A 332 -22.51 -9.60 -9.20
CA MET A 332 -22.04 -8.36 -8.59
C MET A 332 -21.20 -7.55 -9.55
N GLY A 333 -21.28 -6.23 -9.40
CA GLY A 333 -20.41 -5.27 -10.06
C GLY A 333 -19.98 -4.17 -9.09
N ASP A 334 -18.82 -3.61 -9.34
CA ASP A 334 -18.24 -2.52 -8.56
C ASP A 334 -17.48 -1.57 -9.46
N VAL A 335 -17.60 -0.28 -9.17
CA VAL A 335 -16.79 0.79 -9.76
C VAL A 335 -16.25 1.63 -8.61
N THR A 336 -14.93 1.69 -8.48
CA THR A 336 -14.25 2.48 -7.45
C THR A 336 -13.35 3.51 -8.09
N TRP A 337 -13.59 4.79 -7.81
CA TRP A 337 -12.70 5.89 -8.13
C TRP A 337 -11.77 6.18 -6.94
N THR A 338 -10.50 6.52 -7.24
CA THR A 338 -9.49 6.89 -6.24
C THR A 338 -8.74 8.15 -6.67
N GLY A 339 -8.72 9.16 -5.80
CA GLY A 339 -8.18 10.50 -6.04
C GLY A 339 -6.66 10.60 -5.89
N TRP A 340 -5.89 9.84 -6.65
CA TRP A 340 -4.42 9.80 -6.60
C TRP A 340 -3.73 11.10 -7.04
N SER A 341 -4.45 12.03 -7.69
CA SER A 341 -3.91 13.38 -7.97
C SER A 341 -3.57 14.17 -6.70
N SER A 342 -3.98 13.68 -5.52
CA SER A 342 -3.55 14.18 -4.21
C SER A 342 -2.08 13.92 -3.89
N PHE A 343 -1.38 13.06 -4.67
CA PHE A 343 0.04 12.75 -4.53
C PHE A 343 0.86 13.28 -5.72
N PRO A 344 1.07 14.62 -5.81
CA PRO A 344 1.75 15.25 -6.94
C PRO A 344 3.27 15.06 -6.89
N GLU A 345 3.85 14.98 -5.70
CA GLU A 345 5.28 14.83 -5.47
C GLU A 345 5.57 14.23 -4.08
N LEU A 346 6.75 13.64 -3.94
CA LEU A 346 7.35 13.33 -2.66
C LEU A 346 8.38 14.42 -2.33
N LEU A 347 8.05 15.29 -1.38
CA LEU A 347 8.95 16.33 -0.88
C LEU A 347 9.34 16.03 0.55
N ILE A 348 10.65 15.94 0.79
CA ILE A 348 11.24 15.74 2.11
C ILE A 348 12.11 16.95 2.43
N THR A 349 11.88 17.58 3.57
CA THR A 349 12.61 18.77 4.02
C THR A 349 13.28 18.52 5.38
N GLU A 350 14.33 19.26 5.67
CA GLU A 350 14.93 19.30 6.99
C GLU A 350 13.99 20.01 7.96
N LYS A 351 13.71 19.37 9.08
CA LYS A 351 12.77 19.87 10.08
C LYS A 351 13.25 21.20 10.67
N GLY A 352 12.36 22.17 10.74
CA GLY A 352 12.61 23.49 11.31
C GLY A 352 13.32 24.49 10.39
N THR A 353 14.05 24.04 9.36
CA THR A 353 14.66 24.92 8.37
C THR A 353 13.90 24.97 7.05
N GLY A 354 13.13 23.91 6.74
CA GLY A 354 12.45 23.74 5.46
C GLY A 354 13.39 23.48 4.27
N THR A 355 14.69 23.26 4.54
CA THR A 355 15.67 22.99 3.48
C THR A 355 15.35 21.67 2.77
N GLU A 356 15.27 21.70 1.44
CA GLU A 356 14.97 20.52 0.65
C GLU A 356 16.06 19.44 0.78
N VAL A 357 15.63 18.22 1.14
CA VAL A 357 16.50 17.03 1.21
C VAL A 357 16.32 16.17 -0.05
N THR A 358 15.07 16.02 -0.50
CA THR A 358 14.70 15.23 -1.69
C THR A 358 13.37 15.72 -2.23
N ARG A 359 13.28 15.85 -3.56
CA ARG A 359 12.03 16.16 -4.27
C ARG A 359 11.86 15.23 -5.46
N VAL A 360 10.85 14.38 -5.43
CA VAL A 360 10.52 13.46 -6.53
C VAL A 360 9.16 13.84 -7.11
N PRO A 361 9.09 14.37 -8.34
CA PRO A 361 7.82 14.63 -9.01
C PRO A 361 7.12 13.31 -9.36
N GLU A 362 5.95 13.05 -8.81
CA GLU A 362 5.15 11.85 -9.08
C GLU A 362 4.05 12.15 -10.10
N LYS A 363 3.35 13.29 -9.95
CA LYS A 363 2.29 13.77 -10.87
C LYS A 363 1.23 12.72 -11.18
N TRP A 364 0.80 11.97 -10.19
CA TRP A 364 -0.17 10.90 -10.37
C TRP A 364 -1.52 11.43 -10.87
N LYS A 365 -2.27 10.58 -11.57
CA LYS A 365 -3.64 10.83 -12.01
C LYS A 365 -4.64 10.07 -11.14
N ASP A 366 -5.86 10.56 -11.07
CA ASP A 366 -6.96 9.79 -10.53
C ASP A 366 -7.22 8.56 -11.39
N VAL A 367 -7.70 7.49 -10.76
CA VAL A 367 -7.88 6.19 -11.41
C VAL A 367 -9.22 5.58 -11.06
N THR A 368 -9.68 4.68 -11.91
CA THR A 368 -10.90 3.92 -11.72
C THR A 368 -10.60 2.42 -11.77
N ARG A 369 -11.22 1.69 -10.86
CA ARG A 369 -11.21 0.24 -10.82
C ARG A 369 -12.61 -0.29 -11.14
N PHE A 370 -12.70 -1.27 -12.01
CA PHE A 370 -13.93 -1.97 -12.38
C PHE A 370 -13.83 -3.43 -11.96
N SER A 371 -14.88 -4.00 -11.39
CA SER A 371 -14.91 -5.42 -11.12
C SER A 371 -16.29 -6.04 -11.36
N LEU A 372 -16.28 -7.28 -11.80
CA LEU A 372 -17.45 -8.14 -11.98
C LEU A 372 -17.21 -9.48 -11.30
N GLY A 373 -18.21 -10.00 -10.62
CA GLY A 373 -18.08 -11.25 -9.89
C GLY A 373 -19.39 -12.01 -9.75
N ALA A 374 -19.27 -13.25 -9.32
CA ALA A 374 -20.38 -14.13 -9.07
C ALA A 374 -20.16 -14.98 -7.82
N ASN A 375 -21.25 -15.15 -7.04
CA ASN A 375 -21.38 -16.16 -5.98
C ASN A 375 -22.30 -17.26 -6.49
N TYR A 376 -21.86 -18.51 -6.45
CA TYR A 376 -22.65 -19.69 -6.74
C TYR A 376 -22.82 -20.56 -5.50
N LYS A 377 -24.02 -20.59 -4.94
CA LYS A 377 -24.39 -21.45 -3.82
C LYS A 377 -24.51 -22.89 -4.32
N TYR A 378 -23.41 -23.66 -4.21
CA TYR A 378 -23.39 -25.07 -4.62
C TYR A 378 -24.35 -25.90 -3.77
N ASN A 379 -24.33 -25.70 -2.44
CA ASN A 379 -25.28 -26.25 -1.48
C ASN A 379 -25.42 -25.30 -0.26
N ASP A 380 -26.08 -25.73 0.80
CA ASP A 380 -26.30 -24.89 1.99
C ASP A 380 -25.04 -24.58 2.80
N ARG A 381 -23.96 -25.32 2.58
CA ARG A 381 -22.68 -25.14 3.26
C ARG A 381 -21.58 -24.54 2.37
N LEU A 382 -21.60 -24.79 1.07
CA LEU A 382 -20.55 -24.41 0.16
C LEU A 382 -21.03 -23.36 -0.85
N THR A 383 -20.35 -22.23 -0.88
CA THR A 383 -20.48 -21.18 -1.89
C THR A 383 -19.17 -21.08 -2.69
N LEU A 384 -19.24 -21.16 -3.99
CA LEU A 384 -18.11 -20.92 -4.91
C LEU A 384 -18.16 -19.46 -5.37
N ARG A 385 -16.99 -18.88 -5.58
CA ARG A 385 -16.85 -17.48 -6.00
C ARG A 385 -15.92 -17.38 -7.21
N THR A 386 -16.21 -16.44 -8.09
CA THR A 386 -15.30 -16.06 -9.17
C THR A 386 -15.46 -14.58 -9.48
N GLY A 387 -14.41 -13.96 -10.02
CA GLY A 387 -14.46 -12.56 -10.40
C GLY A 387 -13.29 -12.15 -11.27
N VAL A 388 -13.52 -11.05 -11.98
CA VAL A 388 -12.50 -10.35 -12.77
C VAL A 388 -12.52 -8.88 -12.41
N ALA A 389 -11.37 -8.23 -12.47
CA ALA A 389 -11.28 -6.78 -12.30
C ALA A 389 -10.22 -6.20 -13.22
N PHE A 390 -10.41 -4.92 -13.54
CA PHE A 390 -9.41 -4.08 -14.18
C PHE A 390 -9.15 -2.88 -13.25
N ASP A 391 -7.87 -2.58 -13.03
CA ASP A 391 -7.40 -1.61 -12.06
C ASP A 391 -6.34 -0.72 -12.71
N GLU A 392 -6.69 0.54 -12.96
CA GLU A 392 -5.84 1.50 -13.65
C GLU A 392 -4.64 1.92 -12.80
N GLU A 393 -3.51 2.17 -13.45
CA GLU A 393 -2.32 2.73 -12.84
C GLU A 393 -2.40 4.26 -12.71
N PRO A 394 -2.03 4.85 -11.55
CA PRO A 394 -2.00 6.29 -11.39
C PRO A 394 -0.79 6.98 -12.07
N ILE A 395 0.29 6.26 -12.36
CA ILE A 395 1.53 6.81 -12.93
C ILE A 395 1.31 7.15 -14.41
N ARG A 396 1.48 8.43 -14.76
CA ARG A 396 1.12 8.95 -16.09
C ARG A 396 1.99 8.43 -17.24
N SER A 397 3.26 8.10 -16.97
CA SER A 397 4.19 7.64 -18.01
C SER A 397 5.48 7.08 -17.44
N ALA A 398 6.29 6.44 -18.29
CA ALA A 398 7.61 5.91 -17.96
C ALA A 398 8.57 6.97 -17.36
N ARG A 399 8.36 8.26 -17.69
CA ARG A 399 9.16 9.39 -17.18
C ARG A 399 8.93 9.65 -15.68
N TYR A 400 7.68 9.46 -15.21
CA TYR A 400 7.28 9.69 -13.82
C TYR A 400 7.29 8.40 -13.00
N ARG A 401 7.47 7.24 -13.64
CA ARG A 401 7.62 5.97 -12.93
C ARG A 401 8.95 5.93 -12.23
N THR A 402 8.94 5.70 -10.93
CA THR A 402 10.14 5.53 -10.11
C THR A 402 10.39 4.04 -9.83
N PRO A 403 11.63 3.63 -9.54
CA PRO A 403 11.90 2.26 -9.11
C PRO A 403 11.20 1.87 -7.80
N ARG A 404 10.71 2.86 -7.05
CA ARG A 404 10.00 2.63 -5.79
C ARG A 404 8.62 2.03 -5.98
N ILE A 405 7.96 2.34 -7.12
CA ILE A 405 6.62 1.86 -7.45
C ILE A 405 6.60 1.47 -8.94
N PRO A 406 7.11 0.27 -9.28
CA PRO A 406 7.21 -0.20 -10.65
C PRO A 406 5.92 -0.84 -11.18
N GLY A 407 4.75 -0.34 -10.74
CA GLY A 407 3.42 -0.86 -11.10
C GLY A 407 2.99 -0.53 -12.53
N ASN A 408 1.89 -1.12 -12.97
CA ASN A 408 1.16 -0.86 -14.22
C ASN A 408 -0.32 -1.20 -14.02
N ASP A 409 -1.15 -0.96 -15.03
CA ASP A 409 -2.51 -1.46 -15.10
C ASP A 409 -2.55 -2.97 -14.82
N ARG A 410 -3.61 -3.43 -14.13
CA ARG A 410 -3.71 -4.83 -13.70
C ARG A 410 -5.07 -5.40 -14.06
N THR A 411 -5.04 -6.58 -14.64
CA THR A 411 -6.21 -7.42 -14.79
C THR A 411 -6.18 -8.52 -13.74
N TRP A 412 -7.24 -8.64 -12.98
CA TRP A 412 -7.40 -9.64 -11.91
C TRP A 412 -8.23 -10.79 -12.43
N LEU A 413 -7.80 -12.00 -12.13
CA LEU A 413 -8.63 -13.21 -12.22
C LEU A 413 -8.68 -13.85 -10.84
N SER A 414 -9.88 -13.99 -10.30
CA SER A 414 -10.10 -14.44 -8.92
C SER A 414 -11.02 -15.65 -8.87
N VAL A 415 -10.72 -16.54 -7.93
CA VAL A 415 -11.57 -17.67 -7.56
C VAL A 415 -11.57 -17.81 -6.03
N GLY A 416 -12.65 -18.38 -5.49
CA GLY A 416 -12.74 -18.59 -4.05
C GLY A 416 -13.85 -19.54 -3.64
N ALA A 417 -13.86 -19.88 -2.37
CA ALA A 417 -14.89 -20.71 -1.77
C ALA A 417 -15.15 -20.28 -0.34
N GLY A 418 -16.42 -20.30 0.08
CA GLY A 418 -16.85 -20.12 1.44
C GLY A 418 -17.52 -21.39 1.96
N TYR A 419 -17.07 -21.90 3.13
CA TYR A 419 -17.61 -23.10 3.74
C TYR A 419 -18.18 -22.83 5.13
N LYS A 420 -19.47 -23.07 5.30
CA LYS A 420 -20.16 -23.01 6.59
C LYS A 420 -19.88 -24.29 7.39
N MET A 421 -18.97 -24.20 8.35
CA MET A 421 -18.65 -25.32 9.24
C MET A 421 -19.85 -25.71 10.13
N ASN A 422 -20.53 -24.70 10.67
CA ASN A 422 -21.75 -24.82 11.44
C ASN A 422 -22.52 -23.48 11.44
N LYS A 423 -23.57 -23.34 12.31
CA LYS A 423 -24.37 -22.12 12.40
C LYS A 423 -23.61 -20.89 12.92
N LYS A 424 -22.43 -21.08 13.53
CA LYS A 424 -21.64 -20.01 14.14
C LYS A 424 -20.34 -19.73 13.42
N MET A 425 -19.81 -20.69 12.65
CA MET A 425 -18.45 -20.63 12.10
C MET A 425 -18.47 -20.86 10.60
N SER A 426 -17.76 -20.02 9.87
CA SER A 426 -17.44 -20.23 8.46
C SER A 426 -15.98 -19.90 8.14
N LEU A 427 -15.46 -20.52 7.10
CA LEU A 427 -14.14 -20.33 6.54
C LEU A 427 -14.29 -19.91 5.09
N ASP A 428 -13.62 -18.84 4.70
CA ASP A 428 -13.51 -18.39 3.32
C ASP A 428 -12.05 -18.50 2.86
N VAL A 429 -11.86 -18.92 1.62
CA VAL A 429 -10.56 -18.94 0.95
C VAL A 429 -10.69 -18.25 -0.39
N GLY A 430 -9.64 -17.54 -0.79
CA GLY A 430 -9.59 -16.83 -2.06
C GLY A 430 -8.21 -16.89 -2.67
N TYR A 431 -8.16 -16.91 -3.99
CA TYR A 431 -6.94 -16.78 -4.79
C TYR A 431 -7.19 -15.80 -5.91
N SER A 432 -6.21 -14.93 -6.15
CA SER A 432 -6.19 -14.03 -7.30
C SER A 432 -4.84 -14.06 -7.98
N HIS A 433 -4.86 -14.13 -9.31
CA HIS A 433 -3.70 -13.85 -10.15
C HIS A 433 -3.89 -12.49 -10.82
N LEU A 434 -2.86 -11.64 -10.73
CA LEU A 434 -2.85 -10.33 -11.34
C LEU A 434 -1.90 -10.35 -12.55
N PHE A 435 -2.46 -10.07 -13.70
CA PHE A 435 -1.73 -9.90 -14.95
C PHE A 435 -1.33 -8.42 -15.08
N LEU A 436 -0.03 -8.16 -15.23
CA LEU A 436 0.52 -6.84 -15.47
C LEU A 436 1.21 -6.84 -16.84
N ASP A 437 1.05 -5.76 -17.60
CA ASP A 437 1.83 -5.56 -18.81
C ASP A 437 3.28 -5.22 -18.49
N LYS A 438 4.18 -5.47 -19.43
CA LYS A 438 5.58 -5.07 -19.32
C LYS A 438 5.67 -3.56 -19.15
N THR A 439 6.29 -3.14 -18.08
CA THR A 439 6.22 -1.79 -17.54
C THR A 439 7.49 -1.00 -17.86
N PRO A 440 7.47 -0.07 -18.83
CA PRO A 440 8.64 0.74 -19.14
C PRO A 440 8.91 1.79 -18.04
N ILE A 441 10.20 1.97 -17.73
CA ILE A 441 10.71 3.08 -16.92
C ILE A 441 11.73 3.87 -17.75
N ASP A 442 11.63 5.20 -17.71
CA ASP A 442 12.58 6.13 -18.31
C ASP A 442 12.68 7.40 -17.47
N ASN A 443 13.05 7.20 -16.19
CA ASN A 443 13.05 8.25 -15.18
C ASN A 443 14.42 8.93 -15.11
N PRO A 444 14.51 10.27 -15.27
CA PRO A 444 15.77 11.01 -15.26
C PRO A 444 16.43 11.05 -13.86
N GLY A 445 15.70 10.77 -12.79
CA GLY A 445 16.16 10.93 -11.42
C GLY A 445 16.38 12.40 -11.01
N GLU A 446 16.38 12.67 -9.71
CA GLU A 446 16.60 14.01 -9.13
C GLU A 446 18.02 14.52 -9.39
N THR A 447 18.99 13.62 -9.38
CA THR A 447 20.43 13.92 -9.50
C THR A 447 20.97 13.61 -10.89
N GLY A 448 20.08 13.33 -11.87
CA GLY A 448 20.44 13.05 -13.26
C GLY A 448 20.90 11.61 -13.51
N TYR A 449 20.89 10.72 -12.51
CA TYR A 449 21.10 9.29 -12.72
C TYR A 449 19.81 8.68 -13.29
N ARG A 450 19.74 8.63 -14.62
CA ARG A 450 18.59 8.13 -15.37
C ARG A 450 18.48 6.62 -15.27
N VAL A 451 17.32 6.12 -14.86
CA VAL A 451 16.97 4.71 -14.94
C VAL A 451 16.10 4.49 -16.16
N LYS A 452 16.59 3.68 -17.11
CA LYS A 452 15.88 3.31 -18.33
C LYS A 452 15.83 1.81 -18.48
N GLY A 453 14.65 1.22 -18.45
CA GLY A 453 14.51 -0.22 -18.45
C GLY A 453 13.08 -0.69 -18.61
N LEU A 454 12.89 -1.96 -18.32
CA LEU A 454 11.61 -2.65 -18.42
C LEU A 454 11.44 -3.53 -17.20
N TYR A 455 10.31 -3.40 -16.52
CA TYR A 455 9.84 -4.32 -15.49
C TYR A 455 8.90 -5.37 -16.09
N ASP A 456 9.02 -6.59 -15.61
CA ASP A 456 8.12 -7.72 -15.89
C ASP A 456 7.71 -8.30 -14.54
N SER A 457 6.46 -8.07 -14.15
CA SER A 457 5.96 -8.38 -12.81
C SER A 457 4.78 -9.34 -12.87
N LYS A 458 4.67 -10.19 -11.84
CA LYS A 458 3.54 -11.10 -11.59
C LYS A 458 3.17 -11.00 -10.12
N VAL A 459 1.87 -11.03 -9.84
CA VAL A 459 1.38 -11.01 -8.45
C VAL A 459 0.36 -12.12 -8.28
N ASP A 460 0.60 -12.95 -7.27
CA ASP A 460 -0.31 -13.99 -6.79
C ASP A 460 -0.75 -13.65 -5.38
N ILE A 461 -2.04 -13.80 -5.08
CA ILE A 461 -2.58 -13.49 -3.76
C ILE A 461 -3.38 -14.69 -3.25
N LEU A 462 -3.00 -15.18 -2.08
CA LEU A 462 -3.72 -16.22 -1.35
C LEU A 462 -4.37 -15.61 -0.12
N SER A 463 -5.65 -15.93 0.11
CA SER A 463 -6.42 -15.37 1.22
C SER A 463 -7.15 -16.46 2.00
N ALA A 464 -7.18 -16.30 3.32
CA ALA A 464 -8.01 -17.08 4.23
C ALA A 464 -8.73 -16.15 5.20
N GLN A 465 -9.99 -16.46 5.53
CA GLN A 465 -10.79 -15.68 6.47
C GLN A 465 -11.65 -16.60 7.31
N PHE A 466 -11.65 -16.37 8.61
CA PHE A 466 -12.50 -17.08 9.55
C PHE A 466 -13.54 -16.11 10.11
N ASN A 467 -14.82 -16.53 10.08
CA ASN A 467 -15.95 -15.78 10.62
C ASN A 467 -16.57 -16.53 11.80
N TYR A 468 -16.82 -15.83 12.90
CA TYR A 468 -17.46 -16.34 14.09
C TYR A 468 -18.67 -15.49 14.50
N THR A 469 -19.84 -16.10 14.54
CA THR A 469 -21.13 -15.46 14.89
C THR A 469 -21.58 -15.89 16.28
N PHE A 470 -21.96 -14.95 17.17
CA PHE A 470 -22.29 -15.22 18.57
C PHE A 470 -23.38 -14.28 19.11
#